data_650a0ab1b6eef9b81ffb294d33521b94
#
_entry.id   650a0ab1b6eef9b81ffb294d33521b94
#
_cell.length_a   1.000
_cell.length_b   1.000
_cell.length_c   1.000
_cell.angle_alpha   90.00
_cell.angle_beta   90.00
_cell.angle_gamma   90.00
#
_symmetry.space_group_name_H-M   'P 1'
#
loop_
_entity.id
_entity.type
_entity.pdbx_description
1 polymer ?
#
loop_
_entity_poly.entity_id
_entity_poly.type
_entity_poly.pdbx_seq_one_letter_code
_entity_poly.pdbx_strand_id
1 'polypeptide(L)'
;MTSQHDLVLVVDFGAQYAQLIARRVREAHVYSEIIGSDASVDEIIARRPAAIILSGGPSSVYADEAPQLDPALFEAGIPVFGICYGFQAMAQALGGSVAKTGQREYGRTPLSIQNSGKLLATLPNTLNVWMSHGDSVSRAPEGFHVLARTAGAPVAAFECRMRKLAGVQWHPEVAHTQWGQQVLEHFLFHIAGLTPDWTPENMVSEAIADIRAQVGDSHVLCALSGGVDSAVAAALVQRAIGSQLTCVFVDHGLLREGEAKQVKEDFVEITGVDLVVADESERFLGALAGISDPEEKRKVIGREFIRTFEVMAARLAGERGIDFLVQGTLYPDVVESGGGAGAANIKSHHNVGGLPEDLQFTLIEPLRTMFKDEVRAVGLQLGLPESLVWRHPFPGPGLGIRIIGEVTADRL
;
A
#
# COMPACT_ATOMS: atom_id res chain seq x y z
N MET A 1 1.59 10.92 -15.30
CA MET A 1 1.01 11.92 -14.40
C MET A 1 2.14 12.52 -13.57
N THR A 2 2.36 13.84 -13.62
CA THR A 2 3.29 14.51 -12.70
C THR A 2 2.57 14.59 -11.37
N SER A 3 3.06 13.86 -10.37
CA SER A 3 2.54 13.95 -8.99
C SER A 3 2.49 15.41 -8.57
N GLN A 4 1.34 15.88 -8.12
CA GLN A 4 1.19 17.22 -7.51
C GLN A 4 1.78 17.25 -6.09
N HIS A 5 2.11 16.07 -5.53
CA HIS A 5 2.61 15.88 -4.18
C HIS A 5 4.12 15.67 -4.13
N ASP A 6 4.71 16.06 -3.01
CA ASP A 6 6.09 15.74 -2.67
C ASP A 6 6.25 14.21 -2.55
N LEU A 7 6.98 13.59 -3.47
CA LEU A 7 7.20 12.13 -3.49
C LEU A 7 8.35 11.74 -2.56
N VAL A 8 8.10 10.84 -1.62
CA VAL A 8 9.15 10.13 -0.88
C VAL A 8 9.36 8.76 -1.48
N LEU A 9 10.56 8.47 -1.98
CA LEU A 9 10.93 7.13 -2.42
C LEU A 9 11.51 6.33 -1.25
N VAL A 10 10.94 5.15 -0.99
CA VAL A 10 11.47 4.17 -0.03
C VAL A 10 12.22 3.11 -0.82
N VAL A 11 13.54 3.08 -0.68
CA VAL A 11 14.40 2.06 -1.29
C VAL A 11 14.34 0.81 -0.42
N ASP A 12 13.86 -0.30 -1.00
CA ASP A 12 13.70 -1.57 -0.31
C ASP A 12 14.92 -2.46 -0.45
N PHE A 13 15.66 -2.66 0.65
CA PHE A 13 16.80 -3.58 0.74
C PHE A 13 16.42 -5.02 1.10
N GLY A 14 15.14 -5.39 0.96
CA GLY A 14 14.64 -6.74 1.19
C GLY A 14 14.28 -7.04 2.65
N ALA A 15 14.09 -6.03 3.49
CA ALA A 15 13.54 -6.21 4.83
C ALA A 15 11.99 -6.18 4.79
N GLN A 16 11.36 -6.85 5.75
CA GLN A 16 9.90 -6.92 5.86
C GLN A 16 9.20 -5.56 6.07
N TYR A 17 9.95 -4.47 6.28
CA TYR A 17 9.42 -3.21 6.79
C TYR A 17 9.37 -2.06 5.77
N ALA A 18 9.78 -2.26 4.51
CA ALA A 18 9.71 -1.20 3.50
C ALA A 18 8.27 -0.69 3.29
N GLN A 19 7.29 -1.60 3.23
CA GLN A 19 5.87 -1.23 3.16
C GLN A 19 5.41 -0.48 4.43
N LEU A 20 5.91 -0.87 5.61
CA LEU A 20 5.58 -0.19 6.86
C LEU A 20 6.20 1.23 6.89
N ILE A 21 7.42 1.40 6.41
CA ILE A 21 8.06 2.74 6.28
C ILE A 21 7.22 3.62 5.36
N ALA A 22 6.88 3.13 4.15
CA ALA A 22 6.05 3.87 3.21
C ALA A 22 4.71 4.28 3.83
N ARG A 23 4.07 3.36 4.56
CA ARG A 23 2.82 3.65 5.28
C ARG A 23 2.98 4.69 6.38
N ARG A 24 4.09 4.67 7.15
CA ARG A 24 4.39 5.69 8.16
C ARG A 24 4.58 7.08 7.58
N VAL A 25 5.18 7.16 6.39
CA VAL A 25 5.26 8.41 5.62
C VAL A 25 3.87 8.91 5.23
N ARG A 26 2.98 8.00 4.78
CA ARG A 26 1.59 8.31 4.45
C ARG A 26 0.76 8.73 5.67
N GLU A 27 1.00 8.15 6.83
CA GLU A 27 0.40 8.58 8.11
C GLU A 27 0.83 10.01 8.49
N ALA A 28 1.97 10.48 8.02
CA ALA A 28 2.40 11.89 8.11
C ALA A 28 1.83 12.77 6.98
N HIS A 29 0.88 12.27 6.21
CA HIS A 29 0.26 12.96 5.07
C HIS A 29 1.23 13.34 3.95
N VAL A 30 2.28 12.55 3.72
CA VAL A 30 3.22 12.72 2.62
C VAL A 30 3.12 11.52 1.68
N TYR A 31 3.11 11.78 0.37
CA TYR A 31 3.02 10.70 -0.63
C TYR A 31 4.32 9.89 -0.68
N SER A 32 4.21 8.56 -0.75
CA SER A 32 5.37 7.68 -0.81
C SER A 32 5.20 6.54 -1.81
N GLU A 33 6.28 6.11 -2.41
CA GLU A 33 6.37 4.92 -3.26
C GLU A 33 7.57 4.05 -2.84
N ILE A 34 7.49 2.76 -3.15
CA ILE A 34 8.58 1.80 -2.90
C ILE A 34 9.28 1.50 -4.22
N ILE A 35 10.61 1.43 -4.17
CA ILE A 35 11.46 1.04 -5.29
C ILE A 35 12.47 -0.01 -4.82
N GLY A 36 12.82 -0.98 -5.66
CA GLY A 36 13.82 -1.99 -5.34
C GLY A 36 15.23 -1.40 -5.16
N SER A 37 16.07 -2.06 -4.38
CA SER A 37 17.47 -1.67 -4.17
C SER A 37 18.36 -1.88 -5.40
N ASP A 38 17.87 -2.55 -6.42
CA ASP A 38 18.50 -2.75 -7.74
C ASP A 38 18.28 -1.56 -8.69
N ALA A 39 17.43 -0.60 -8.32
CA ALA A 39 17.22 0.61 -9.12
C ALA A 39 18.49 1.47 -9.18
N SER A 40 18.86 1.88 -10.37
CA SER A 40 19.98 2.79 -10.59
C SER A 40 19.70 4.20 -10.05
N VAL A 41 20.75 4.96 -9.78
CA VAL A 41 20.62 6.37 -9.34
C VAL A 41 19.84 7.20 -10.36
N ASP A 42 20.06 6.96 -11.67
CA ASP A 42 19.36 7.66 -12.74
C ASP A 42 17.85 7.35 -12.72
N GLU A 43 17.45 6.11 -12.47
CA GLU A 43 16.04 5.71 -12.33
C GLU A 43 15.40 6.36 -11.10
N ILE A 44 16.11 6.42 -9.98
CA ILE A 44 15.66 7.12 -8.78
C ILE A 44 15.46 8.61 -9.05
N ILE A 45 16.45 9.28 -9.67
CA ILE A 45 16.39 10.72 -9.97
C ILE A 45 15.30 11.02 -11.02
N ALA A 46 15.09 10.14 -12.00
CA ALA A 46 14.06 10.31 -13.01
C ALA A 46 12.64 10.36 -12.44
N ARG A 47 12.42 9.76 -11.27
CA ARG A 47 11.15 9.86 -10.52
C ARG A 47 10.98 11.20 -9.79
N ARG A 48 12.01 12.04 -9.73
CA ARG A 48 12.02 13.36 -9.08
C ARG A 48 11.54 13.32 -7.62
N PRO A 49 12.11 12.45 -6.78
CA PRO A 49 11.69 12.38 -5.39
C PRO A 49 12.07 13.66 -4.65
N ALA A 50 11.19 14.13 -3.78
CA ALA A 50 11.44 15.23 -2.86
C ALA A 50 12.29 14.78 -1.66
N ALA A 51 12.25 13.48 -1.32
CA ALA A 51 13.14 12.84 -0.35
C ALA A 51 13.26 11.33 -0.60
N ILE A 52 14.30 10.70 -0.04
CA ILE A 52 14.56 9.26 -0.13
C ILE A 52 14.69 8.70 1.28
N ILE A 53 14.07 7.53 1.53
CA ILE A 53 14.28 6.74 2.74
C ILE A 53 14.90 5.40 2.35
N LEU A 54 16.04 5.08 2.94
CA LEU A 54 16.75 3.83 2.78
C LEU A 54 16.31 2.87 3.89
N SER A 55 15.65 1.77 3.53
CA SER A 55 15.06 0.84 4.49
C SER A 55 16.12 0.01 5.25
N GLY A 56 15.68 -0.79 6.21
CA GLY A 56 16.47 -1.89 6.74
C GLY A 56 16.71 -2.98 5.70
N GLY A 57 17.60 -3.91 6.01
CA GLY A 57 17.92 -5.07 5.16
C GLY A 57 18.27 -6.29 6.00
N PRO A 58 18.14 -7.52 5.45
CA PRO A 58 18.47 -8.76 6.18
C PRO A 58 19.97 -9.03 6.27
N SER A 59 20.77 -8.37 5.43
CA SER A 59 22.20 -8.62 5.26
C SER A 59 23.09 -7.71 6.11
N SER A 60 24.31 -8.15 6.38
CA SER A 60 25.38 -7.27 6.82
C SER A 60 25.91 -6.47 5.63
N VAL A 61 26.27 -5.21 5.82
CA VAL A 61 26.90 -4.38 4.75
C VAL A 61 28.22 -4.95 4.23
N TYR A 62 28.79 -5.94 4.91
CA TYR A 62 30.00 -6.66 4.53
C TYR A 62 29.76 -7.98 3.81
N ALA A 63 28.52 -8.41 3.61
CA ALA A 63 28.23 -9.61 2.84
C ALA A 63 28.55 -9.38 1.36
N ASP A 64 29.13 -10.40 0.69
CA ASP A 64 29.57 -10.27 -0.71
C ASP A 64 28.40 -9.91 -1.66
N GLU A 65 27.18 -10.35 -1.32
CA GLU A 65 25.95 -10.09 -2.08
C GLU A 65 25.10 -8.95 -1.48
N ALA A 66 25.64 -8.18 -0.52
CA ALA A 66 24.90 -7.09 0.10
C ALA A 66 24.64 -5.97 -0.92
N PRO A 67 23.40 -5.45 -0.99
CA PRO A 67 23.10 -4.32 -1.87
C PRO A 67 24.01 -3.12 -1.55
N GLN A 68 24.75 -2.65 -2.53
CA GLN A 68 25.64 -1.51 -2.37
C GLN A 68 24.93 -0.22 -2.78
N LEU A 69 25.19 0.86 -2.06
CA LEU A 69 24.75 2.20 -2.43
C LEU A 69 25.79 2.91 -3.29
N ASP A 70 25.36 3.42 -4.44
CA ASP A 70 26.18 4.31 -5.24
C ASP A 70 26.29 5.67 -4.53
N PRO A 71 27.51 6.14 -4.19
CA PRO A 71 27.72 7.46 -3.58
C PRO A 71 27.11 8.62 -4.36
N ALA A 72 26.94 8.48 -5.69
CA ALA A 72 26.30 9.49 -6.54
C ALA A 72 24.88 9.84 -6.09
N LEU A 73 24.17 8.92 -5.44
CA LEU A 73 22.85 9.18 -4.85
C LEU A 73 22.90 10.36 -3.86
N PHE A 74 23.96 10.46 -3.07
CA PHE A 74 24.11 11.50 -2.06
C PHE A 74 24.61 12.84 -2.63
N GLU A 75 25.08 12.85 -3.88
CA GLU A 75 25.48 14.07 -4.61
C GLU A 75 24.31 14.71 -5.37
N ALA A 76 23.18 14.02 -5.50
CA ALA A 76 22.01 14.51 -6.21
C ALA A 76 21.27 15.67 -5.51
N GLY A 77 21.70 16.03 -4.28
CA GLY A 77 21.08 17.12 -3.51
C GLY A 77 19.68 16.81 -2.94
N ILE A 78 19.24 15.55 -3.06
CA ILE A 78 17.99 15.06 -2.52
C ILE A 78 18.17 14.71 -1.04
N PRO A 79 17.25 15.10 -0.13
CA PRO A 79 17.29 14.69 1.27
C PRO A 79 17.21 13.16 1.40
N VAL A 80 18.10 12.55 2.23
CA VAL A 80 18.12 11.09 2.42
C VAL A 80 18.10 10.74 3.90
N PHE A 81 17.25 9.76 4.25
CA PHE A 81 17.14 9.19 5.59
C PHE A 81 17.45 7.69 5.58
N GLY A 82 18.47 7.26 6.32
CA GLY A 82 18.85 5.85 6.44
C GLY A 82 18.29 5.20 7.71
N ILE A 83 17.71 4.00 7.58
CA ILE A 83 17.18 3.20 8.69
C ILE A 83 17.95 1.88 8.75
N CYS A 84 18.53 1.55 9.91
CA CYS A 84 19.20 0.28 10.20
C CYS A 84 20.26 -0.08 9.13
N TYR A 85 19.97 -0.99 8.21
CA TYR A 85 20.87 -1.31 7.10
C TYR A 85 21.16 -0.07 6.23
N GLY A 86 20.12 0.66 5.82
CA GLY A 86 20.29 1.87 5.01
C GLY A 86 21.12 2.95 5.68
N PHE A 87 21.07 3.05 7.02
CA PHE A 87 21.94 3.91 7.81
C PHE A 87 23.39 3.46 7.76
N GLN A 88 23.65 2.15 7.90
CA GLN A 88 25.01 1.59 7.82
C GLN A 88 25.58 1.73 6.41
N ALA A 89 24.80 1.40 5.39
CA ALA A 89 25.19 1.53 3.97
C ALA A 89 25.51 3.00 3.61
N MET A 90 24.69 3.95 4.08
CA MET A 90 24.97 5.39 3.93
C MET A 90 26.28 5.77 4.62
N ALA A 91 26.52 5.33 5.85
CA ALA A 91 27.75 5.61 6.57
C ALA A 91 28.98 5.10 5.82
N GLN A 92 28.92 3.88 5.28
CA GLN A 92 30.01 3.27 4.51
C GLN A 92 30.25 4.01 3.19
N ALA A 93 29.21 4.29 2.43
CA ALA A 93 29.30 4.99 1.15
C ALA A 93 29.91 6.39 1.28
N LEU A 94 29.73 7.03 2.43
CA LEU A 94 30.22 8.39 2.71
C LEU A 94 31.54 8.42 3.49
N GLY A 95 32.26 7.29 3.62
CA GLY A 95 33.59 7.20 4.25
C GLY A 95 33.55 7.09 5.77
N GLY A 96 32.43 6.81 6.36
CA GLY A 96 32.31 6.36 7.75
C GLY A 96 32.80 4.92 7.93
N SER A 97 32.61 4.36 9.13
CA SER A 97 33.02 2.98 9.41
C SER A 97 31.87 2.22 10.09
N VAL A 98 31.58 1.05 9.58
CA VAL A 98 30.72 0.06 10.23
C VAL A 98 31.61 -1.02 10.83
N ALA A 99 31.26 -1.64 11.93
CA ALA A 99 32.05 -2.68 12.56
C ALA A 99 31.18 -3.60 13.42
N LYS A 100 31.68 -4.81 13.66
CA LYS A 100 31.17 -5.68 14.71
C LYS A 100 31.64 -5.15 16.06
N THR A 101 30.73 -4.54 16.81
CA THR A 101 31.08 -3.97 18.14
C THR A 101 31.12 -5.02 19.24
N GLY A 102 30.86 -6.28 18.92
CA GLY A 102 30.81 -7.39 19.88
C GLY A 102 29.52 -7.47 20.70
N GLN A 103 28.72 -6.44 20.69
CA GLN A 103 27.39 -6.40 21.30
C GLN A 103 26.34 -6.33 20.20
N ARG A 104 25.49 -7.35 20.16
CA ARG A 104 24.32 -7.39 19.28
C ARG A 104 23.14 -6.81 20.04
N GLU A 105 22.33 -6.00 19.38
CA GLU A 105 21.13 -5.42 19.98
C GLU A 105 19.90 -5.88 19.21
N TYR A 106 19.03 -6.63 19.90
CA TYR A 106 17.76 -7.09 19.37
C TYR A 106 16.64 -6.77 20.36
N GLY A 107 15.59 -6.11 19.87
CA GLY A 107 14.45 -5.73 20.68
C GLY A 107 14.61 -4.37 21.35
N ARG A 108 13.92 -4.19 22.46
CA ARG A 108 13.84 -2.91 23.18
C ARG A 108 15.18 -2.53 23.82
N THR A 109 15.74 -1.40 23.38
CA THR A 109 17.07 -0.93 23.79
C THR A 109 16.99 0.53 24.25
N PRO A 110 17.63 0.88 25.41
CA PRO A 110 17.73 2.26 25.85
C PRO A 110 18.65 3.07 24.93
N LEU A 111 18.15 4.20 24.42
CA LEU A 111 18.89 5.16 23.62
C LEU A 111 19.21 6.41 24.46
N SER A 112 20.44 6.89 24.36
CA SER A 112 20.88 8.16 24.98
C SER A 112 21.12 9.19 23.89
N ILE A 113 20.36 10.28 23.91
CA ILE A 113 20.54 11.44 23.01
C ILE A 113 21.64 12.32 23.59
N GLN A 114 22.69 12.57 22.80
CA GLN A 114 23.83 13.43 23.16
C GLN A 114 23.65 14.84 22.60
N ASN A 115 23.06 14.91 21.41
CA ASN A 115 22.71 16.14 20.71
C ASN A 115 21.40 15.89 19.95
N SER A 116 20.39 16.70 20.18
CA SER A 116 19.09 16.50 19.53
C SER A 116 19.12 16.77 18.03
N GLY A 117 19.98 17.68 17.60
CA GLY A 117 19.98 18.11 16.19
C GLY A 117 18.62 18.65 15.74
N LYS A 118 18.30 18.45 14.46
CA LYS A 118 16.93 18.60 13.91
C LYS A 118 16.16 17.29 13.99
N LEU A 119 16.85 16.16 13.76
CA LEU A 119 16.21 14.85 13.67
C LEU A 119 15.56 14.42 14.98
N LEU A 120 16.21 14.67 16.12
CA LEU A 120 15.75 14.27 17.45
C LEU A 120 15.27 15.46 18.29
N ALA A 121 14.96 16.58 17.64
CA ALA A 121 14.44 17.77 18.30
C ALA A 121 13.17 17.43 19.09
N THR A 122 13.00 18.07 20.25
CA THR A 122 11.85 17.88 21.15
C THR A 122 11.70 16.51 21.83
N LEU A 123 12.54 15.51 21.48
CA LEU A 123 12.48 14.20 22.11
C LEU A 123 13.16 14.19 23.49
N PRO A 124 12.73 13.29 24.41
CA PRO A 124 13.40 13.10 25.70
C PRO A 124 14.84 12.64 25.52
N ASN A 125 15.75 13.08 26.40
CA ASN A 125 17.17 12.70 26.33
C ASN A 125 17.42 11.18 26.43
N THR A 126 16.46 10.42 26.98
CA THR A 126 16.53 8.96 27.06
C THR A 126 15.18 8.39 26.64
N LEU A 127 15.20 7.43 25.75
CA LEU A 127 13.99 6.75 25.26
C LEU A 127 14.30 5.29 24.91
N ASN A 128 13.29 4.49 24.70
CA ASN A 128 13.47 3.11 24.25
C ASN A 128 13.15 3.01 22.76
N VAL A 129 14.07 2.38 22.04
CA VAL A 129 13.95 2.12 20.61
C VAL A 129 14.00 0.63 20.31
N TRP A 130 13.52 0.23 19.15
CA TRP A 130 13.62 -1.16 18.70
C TRP A 130 14.83 -1.34 17.83
N MET A 131 15.80 -2.13 18.31
CA MET A 131 17.01 -2.49 17.60
C MET A 131 16.89 -3.88 16.97
N SER A 132 17.57 -4.08 15.83
CA SER A 132 17.70 -5.36 15.16
C SER A 132 18.99 -5.39 14.35
N HIS A 133 20.15 -5.43 15.03
CA HIS A 133 21.44 -5.39 14.34
C HIS A 133 22.54 -6.18 15.04
N GLY A 134 23.48 -6.70 14.23
CA GLY A 134 24.71 -7.32 14.69
C GLY A 134 25.95 -6.45 14.45
N ASP A 135 25.89 -5.59 13.43
CA ASP A 135 26.89 -4.60 13.07
C ASP A 135 26.38 -3.21 13.40
N SER A 136 27.24 -2.27 13.68
CA SER A 136 26.86 -0.87 13.95
C SER A 136 27.88 0.12 13.40
N VAL A 137 27.43 1.35 13.17
CA VAL A 137 28.32 2.44 12.78
C VAL A 137 29.24 2.77 13.96
N SER A 138 30.55 2.57 13.77
CA SER A 138 31.57 2.84 14.75
C SER A 138 32.16 4.26 14.62
N ARG A 139 32.13 4.84 13.42
CA ARG A 139 32.57 6.20 13.12
C ARG A 139 31.65 6.83 12.07
N ALA A 140 31.07 7.97 12.40
CA ALA A 140 30.30 8.76 11.47
C ALA A 140 31.16 9.28 10.30
N PRO A 141 30.58 9.52 9.11
CA PRO A 141 31.28 10.20 8.02
C PRO A 141 31.74 11.62 8.42
N GLU A 142 32.72 12.16 7.71
CA GLU A 142 33.18 13.53 7.93
C GLU A 142 32.07 14.55 7.67
N GLY A 143 31.93 15.55 8.52
CA GLY A 143 30.90 16.58 8.44
C GLY A 143 29.53 16.17 9.03
N PHE A 144 29.41 14.94 9.56
CA PHE A 144 28.22 14.50 10.26
C PHE A 144 28.30 14.70 11.77
N HIS A 145 27.18 15.10 12.35
CA HIS A 145 27.05 15.24 13.81
C HIS A 145 26.41 13.98 14.38
N VAL A 146 27.07 13.33 15.32
CA VAL A 146 26.51 12.20 16.08
C VAL A 146 25.44 12.73 17.03
N LEU A 147 24.26 12.16 17.01
CA LEU A 147 23.10 12.59 17.78
C LEU A 147 22.85 11.71 19.00
N ALA A 148 22.98 10.39 18.85
CA ALA A 148 22.61 9.43 19.88
C ALA A 148 23.53 8.20 19.88
N ARG A 149 23.50 7.47 21.00
CA ARG A 149 24.22 6.21 21.19
C ARG A 149 23.45 5.22 22.05
N THR A 150 23.81 3.94 21.93
CA THR A 150 23.41 2.87 22.84
C THR A 150 24.66 2.15 23.38
N ALA A 151 24.49 1.09 24.15
CA ALA A 151 25.60 0.27 24.60
C ALA A 151 26.32 -0.44 23.44
N GLY A 152 25.57 -0.93 22.45
CA GLY A 152 26.08 -1.67 21.29
C GLY A 152 26.30 -0.82 20.04
N ALA A 153 25.81 0.41 20.00
CA ALA A 153 25.96 1.32 18.86
C ALA A 153 26.55 2.67 19.31
N PRO A 154 27.85 2.88 19.18
CA PRO A 154 28.50 4.14 19.54
C PRO A 154 28.02 5.32 18.71
N VAL A 155 27.56 5.06 17.48
CA VAL A 155 26.83 6.00 16.61
C VAL A 155 25.48 5.37 16.29
N ALA A 156 24.48 5.70 17.07
CA ALA A 156 23.11 5.20 16.85
C ALA A 156 22.27 6.14 15.97
N ALA A 157 22.64 7.41 15.88
CA ALA A 157 22.04 8.38 14.95
C ALA A 157 23.06 9.45 14.58
N PHE A 158 22.92 9.97 13.35
CA PHE A 158 23.67 11.13 12.89
C PHE A 158 22.83 12.00 11.93
N GLU A 159 23.27 13.25 11.75
CA GLU A 159 22.77 14.14 10.69
C GLU A 159 23.88 14.99 10.07
N CYS A 160 23.71 15.34 8.80
CA CYS A 160 24.47 16.39 8.11
C CYS A 160 23.48 17.41 7.53
N ARG A 161 23.32 18.55 8.19
CA ARG A 161 22.29 19.57 7.84
C ARG A 161 22.55 20.18 6.49
N MET A 162 23.80 20.44 6.14
CA MET A 162 24.19 21.06 4.87
C MET A 162 23.78 20.21 3.67
N ARG A 163 23.85 18.88 3.81
CA ARG A 163 23.52 17.92 2.76
C ARG A 163 22.11 17.35 2.91
N LYS A 164 21.37 17.72 3.96
CA LYS A 164 20.06 17.17 4.32
C LYS A 164 20.05 15.63 4.44
N LEU A 165 21.14 15.08 4.97
CA LEU A 165 21.32 13.64 5.20
C LEU A 165 21.17 13.33 6.69
N ALA A 166 20.42 12.31 7.02
CA ALA A 166 20.21 11.85 8.39
C ALA A 166 20.00 10.33 8.44
N GLY A 167 20.17 9.74 9.60
CA GLY A 167 19.86 8.31 9.75
C GLY A 167 19.92 7.83 11.18
N VAL A 168 19.35 6.65 11.39
CA VAL A 168 19.22 5.98 12.68
C VAL A 168 19.51 4.48 12.57
N GLN A 169 20.12 3.91 13.60
CA GLN A 169 20.41 2.48 13.67
C GLN A 169 19.18 1.65 14.02
N TRP A 170 18.20 2.23 14.70
CA TRP A 170 16.95 1.56 15.11
C TRP A 170 15.87 1.64 14.03
N HIS A 171 14.74 0.99 14.30
CA HIS A 171 13.56 0.98 13.46
C HIS A 171 12.50 1.97 13.97
N PRO A 172 12.42 3.21 13.47
CA PRO A 172 11.41 4.20 13.88
C PRO A 172 10.01 3.84 13.40
N GLU A 173 9.89 3.03 12.35
CA GLU A 173 8.62 2.63 11.74
C GLU A 173 7.80 1.66 12.58
N VAL A 174 8.43 0.89 13.48
CA VAL A 174 7.74 -0.13 14.27
C VAL A 174 7.07 0.44 15.51
N ALA A 175 5.91 -0.11 15.89
CA ALA A 175 5.13 0.37 17.03
C ALA A 175 5.87 0.27 18.39
N HIS A 176 6.90 -0.57 18.48
CA HIS A 176 7.70 -0.75 19.70
C HIS A 176 8.74 0.36 19.93
N THR A 177 9.02 1.20 18.93
CA THR A 177 9.90 2.35 19.08
C THR A 177 9.11 3.54 19.61
N GLN A 178 9.49 4.01 20.80
CA GLN A 178 8.93 5.25 21.36
C GLN A 178 9.30 6.43 20.46
N TRP A 179 8.32 7.29 20.15
CA TRP A 179 8.52 8.52 19.35
C TRP A 179 8.98 8.25 17.89
N GLY A 180 8.83 7.01 17.40
CA GLY A 180 9.30 6.64 16.08
C GLY A 180 8.65 7.46 14.95
N GLN A 181 7.35 7.69 15.03
CA GLN A 181 6.62 8.53 14.07
C GLN A 181 7.16 9.98 14.06
N GLN A 182 7.45 10.55 15.24
CA GLN A 182 8.01 11.90 15.32
C GLN A 182 9.40 12.01 14.71
N VAL A 183 10.24 10.96 14.83
CA VAL A 183 11.55 10.94 14.16
C VAL A 183 11.39 11.02 12.63
N LEU A 184 10.44 10.27 12.08
CA LEU A 184 10.11 10.33 10.65
C LEU A 184 9.57 11.71 10.25
N GLU A 185 8.65 12.28 11.01
CA GLU A 185 8.11 13.62 10.80
C GLU A 185 9.18 14.71 10.88
N HIS A 186 10.14 14.62 11.82
CA HIS A 186 11.25 15.55 11.87
C HIS A 186 12.13 15.48 10.62
N PHE A 187 12.37 14.27 10.10
CA PHE A 187 13.06 14.14 8.81
C PHE A 187 12.25 14.79 7.69
N LEU A 188 10.97 14.40 7.54
CA LEU A 188 10.11 14.86 6.45
C LEU A 188 9.94 16.39 6.46
N PHE A 189 9.65 16.98 7.63
CA PHE A 189 9.25 18.39 7.70
C PHE A 189 10.43 19.32 8.03
N HIS A 190 11.33 18.92 8.94
CA HIS A 190 12.39 19.84 9.42
C HIS A 190 13.70 19.68 8.66
N ILE A 191 13.98 18.52 8.04
CA ILE A 191 15.19 18.28 7.26
C ILE A 191 14.89 18.36 5.77
N ALA A 192 13.93 17.59 5.28
CA ALA A 192 13.56 17.58 3.87
C ALA A 192 12.73 18.82 3.49
N GLY A 193 11.82 19.29 4.35
CA GLY A 193 10.99 20.47 4.13
C GLY A 193 9.75 20.19 3.30
N LEU A 194 9.19 18.97 3.42
CA LEU A 194 8.04 18.51 2.66
C LEU A 194 6.73 19.07 3.21
N THR A 195 5.70 19.05 2.37
CA THR A 195 4.34 19.53 2.71
C THR A 195 3.42 18.33 2.98
N PRO A 196 2.66 18.31 4.10
CA PRO A 196 1.71 17.25 4.41
C PRO A 196 0.38 17.45 3.67
N ASP A 197 0.34 17.16 2.38
CA ASP A 197 -0.81 17.40 1.50
C ASP A 197 -1.48 16.11 0.99
N TRP A 198 -0.94 14.93 1.30
CA TRP A 198 -1.57 13.66 0.98
C TRP A 198 -2.70 13.35 1.97
N THR A 199 -3.83 13.99 1.79
CA THR A 199 -5.02 13.89 2.65
C THR A 199 -6.17 13.19 1.92
N PRO A 200 -7.14 12.57 2.65
CA PRO A 200 -8.30 11.96 2.00
C PRO A 200 -9.07 12.90 1.09
N GLU A 201 -9.14 14.18 1.42
CA GLU A 201 -9.80 15.21 0.62
C GLU A 201 -9.09 15.43 -0.71
N ASN A 202 -7.75 15.54 -0.70
CA ASN A 202 -6.94 15.67 -1.91
C ASN A 202 -6.97 14.39 -2.74
N MET A 203 -6.86 13.21 -2.12
CA MET A 203 -7.00 11.92 -2.79
C MET A 203 -8.32 11.80 -3.56
N VAL A 204 -9.45 12.19 -2.93
CA VAL A 204 -10.76 12.18 -3.58
C VAL A 204 -10.80 13.15 -4.76
N SER A 205 -10.30 14.36 -4.58
CA SER A 205 -10.33 15.41 -5.61
C SER A 205 -9.52 15.03 -6.84
N GLU A 206 -8.33 14.46 -6.63
CA GLU A 206 -7.45 14.00 -7.69
C GLU A 206 -8.00 12.78 -8.40
N ALA A 207 -8.46 11.77 -7.66
CA ALA A 207 -9.06 10.58 -8.25
C ALA A 207 -10.27 10.94 -9.15
N ILE A 208 -11.12 11.88 -8.71
CA ILE A 208 -12.24 12.38 -9.52
C ILE A 208 -11.75 13.07 -10.79
N ALA A 209 -10.72 13.89 -10.71
CA ALA A 209 -10.16 14.59 -11.87
C ALA A 209 -9.56 13.60 -12.88
N ASP A 210 -8.79 12.62 -12.40
CA ASP A 210 -8.18 11.58 -13.24
C ASP A 210 -9.22 10.69 -13.90
N ILE A 211 -10.24 10.25 -13.16
CA ILE A 211 -11.35 9.45 -13.71
C ILE A 211 -12.05 10.22 -14.83
N ARG A 212 -12.39 11.48 -14.61
CA ARG A 212 -13.05 12.33 -15.64
C ARG A 212 -12.19 12.48 -16.89
N ALA A 213 -10.89 12.71 -16.71
CA ALA A 213 -9.95 12.85 -17.82
C ALA A 213 -9.78 11.55 -18.62
N GLN A 214 -9.83 10.39 -17.94
CA GLN A 214 -9.68 9.09 -18.57
C GLN A 214 -10.96 8.64 -19.29
N VAL A 215 -12.12 8.84 -18.68
CA VAL A 215 -13.40 8.32 -19.16
C VAL A 215 -14.03 9.19 -20.27
N GLY A 216 -13.93 10.51 -20.14
CA GLY A 216 -14.62 11.43 -21.07
C GLY A 216 -16.12 11.17 -21.09
N ASP A 217 -16.68 10.93 -22.29
CA ASP A 217 -18.11 10.68 -22.51
C ASP A 217 -18.49 9.17 -22.55
N SER A 218 -17.52 8.28 -22.30
CA SER A 218 -17.73 6.83 -22.34
C SER A 218 -18.48 6.29 -21.13
N HIS A 219 -19.03 5.07 -21.27
CA HIS A 219 -19.68 4.35 -20.17
C HIS A 219 -18.72 3.39 -19.45
N VAL A 220 -18.95 3.21 -18.17
CA VAL A 220 -18.09 2.47 -17.25
C VAL A 220 -18.88 1.38 -16.53
N LEU A 221 -18.30 0.19 -16.43
CA LEU A 221 -18.82 -0.94 -15.65
C LEU A 221 -18.03 -1.10 -14.36
N CYS A 222 -18.71 -1.38 -13.25
CA CYS A 222 -18.09 -1.71 -11.97
C CYS A 222 -18.72 -2.96 -11.36
N ALA A 223 -17.90 -3.95 -11.01
CA ALA A 223 -18.35 -5.10 -10.23
C ALA A 223 -18.36 -4.76 -8.73
N LEU A 224 -19.51 -4.88 -8.09
CA LEU A 224 -19.63 -4.75 -6.63
C LEU A 224 -19.52 -6.14 -5.98
N SER A 225 -18.46 -6.36 -5.23
CA SER A 225 -18.23 -7.61 -4.50
C SER A 225 -18.79 -7.61 -3.08
N GLY A 226 -19.41 -6.51 -2.64
CA GLY A 226 -19.79 -6.29 -1.24
C GLY A 226 -18.61 -5.89 -0.33
N GLY A 227 -17.38 -5.87 -0.83
CA GLY A 227 -16.20 -5.41 -0.10
C GLY A 227 -16.03 -3.89 -0.10
N VAL A 228 -15.30 -3.36 0.90
CA VAL A 228 -15.05 -1.92 1.02
C VAL A 228 -14.34 -1.33 -0.21
N ASP A 229 -13.39 -2.07 -0.81
CA ASP A 229 -12.62 -1.56 -1.94
C ASP A 229 -13.49 -1.33 -3.18
N SER A 230 -14.32 -2.32 -3.55
CA SER A 230 -15.26 -2.16 -4.66
C SER A 230 -16.32 -1.07 -4.39
N ALA A 231 -16.75 -0.92 -3.13
CA ALA A 231 -17.68 0.12 -2.74
C ALA A 231 -17.07 1.52 -2.84
N VAL A 232 -15.85 1.71 -2.35
CA VAL A 232 -15.13 3.00 -2.43
C VAL A 232 -14.77 3.34 -3.87
N ALA A 233 -14.29 2.36 -4.66
CA ALA A 233 -14.01 2.55 -6.08
C ALA A 233 -15.27 2.98 -6.85
N ALA A 234 -16.39 2.29 -6.64
CA ALA A 234 -17.67 2.64 -7.26
C ALA A 234 -18.16 4.05 -6.84
N ALA A 235 -18.04 4.39 -5.56
CA ALA A 235 -18.44 5.71 -5.06
C ALA A 235 -17.58 6.84 -5.65
N LEU A 236 -16.25 6.64 -5.80
CA LEU A 236 -15.36 7.60 -6.48
C LEU A 236 -15.76 7.80 -7.93
N VAL A 237 -15.96 6.70 -8.66
CA VAL A 237 -16.34 6.76 -10.08
C VAL A 237 -17.73 7.39 -10.23
N GLN A 238 -18.70 7.02 -9.38
CA GLN A 238 -20.03 7.64 -9.39
C GLN A 238 -19.95 9.15 -9.16
N ARG A 239 -19.12 9.60 -8.22
CA ARG A 239 -18.92 11.02 -7.94
C ARG A 239 -18.25 11.75 -9.10
N ALA A 240 -17.41 11.06 -9.86
CA ALA A 240 -16.70 11.62 -11.01
C ALA A 240 -17.61 11.77 -12.24
N ILE A 241 -18.34 10.72 -12.62
CA ILE A 241 -19.02 10.61 -13.93
C ILE A 241 -20.55 10.36 -13.85
N GLY A 242 -21.10 10.20 -12.66
CA GLY A 242 -22.55 10.08 -12.47
C GLY A 242 -23.19 8.93 -13.26
N SER A 243 -24.18 9.23 -14.08
CA SER A 243 -24.98 8.24 -14.82
C SER A 243 -24.23 7.46 -15.90
N GLN A 244 -22.96 7.77 -16.17
CA GLN A 244 -22.11 6.98 -17.07
C GLN A 244 -21.62 5.68 -16.39
N LEU A 245 -21.77 5.56 -15.04
CA LEU A 245 -21.42 4.34 -14.31
C LEU A 245 -22.61 3.41 -14.19
N THR A 246 -22.39 2.13 -14.55
CA THR A 246 -23.29 1.02 -14.23
C THR A 246 -22.57 0.06 -13.28
N CYS A 247 -23.18 -0.25 -12.15
CA CYS A 247 -22.67 -1.24 -11.21
C CYS A 247 -23.39 -2.59 -11.40
N VAL A 248 -22.65 -3.69 -11.31
CA VAL A 248 -23.21 -5.06 -11.31
C VAL A 248 -22.91 -5.69 -9.96
N PHE A 249 -23.94 -6.17 -9.30
CA PHE A 249 -23.85 -6.95 -8.08
C PHE A 249 -24.32 -8.38 -8.34
N VAL A 250 -23.45 -9.36 -8.10
CA VAL A 250 -23.79 -10.79 -8.23
C VAL A 250 -24.20 -11.31 -6.85
N ASP A 251 -25.49 -11.62 -6.71
CA ASP A 251 -26.02 -12.30 -5.55
C ASP A 251 -25.88 -13.81 -5.76
N HIS A 252 -24.83 -14.38 -5.21
CA HIS A 252 -24.52 -15.81 -5.33
C HIS A 252 -25.13 -16.67 -4.20
N GLY A 253 -25.96 -16.09 -3.34
CA GLY A 253 -26.61 -16.79 -2.24
C GLY A 253 -25.70 -17.23 -1.10
N LEU A 254 -24.37 -16.92 -1.13
CA LEU A 254 -23.40 -17.32 -0.10
C LEU A 254 -22.98 -16.13 0.79
N LEU A 255 -23.76 -15.05 0.73
CA LEU A 255 -23.53 -13.82 1.49
C LEU A 255 -23.98 -13.99 2.95
N ARG A 256 -23.59 -13.03 3.79
CA ARG A 256 -24.15 -12.93 5.15
C ARG A 256 -25.62 -12.53 5.08
N GLU A 257 -26.37 -12.90 6.10
CA GLU A 257 -27.76 -12.45 6.25
C GLU A 257 -27.85 -10.93 6.15
N GLY A 258 -28.75 -10.45 5.31
CA GLY A 258 -28.98 -9.02 5.06
C GLY A 258 -27.95 -8.31 4.19
N GLU A 259 -26.83 -8.94 3.82
CA GLU A 259 -25.78 -8.28 3.04
C GLU A 259 -26.23 -7.90 1.63
N ALA A 260 -26.93 -8.78 0.94
CA ALA A 260 -27.52 -8.49 -0.38
C ALA A 260 -28.49 -7.30 -0.32
N LYS A 261 -29.33 -7.25 0.72
CA LYS A 261 -30.25 -6.13 0.96
C LYS A 261 -29.49 -4.84 1.19
N GLN A 262 -28.44 -4.86 2.01
CA GLN A 262 -27.61 -3.70 2.33
C GLN A 262 -26.93 -3.13 1.07
N VAL A 263 -26.45 -3.98 0.16
CA VAL A 263 -25.88 -3.50 -1.11
C VAL A 263 -26.97 -2.94 -2.03
N LYS A 264 -28.12 -3.63 -2.12
CA LYS A 264 -29.22 -3.23 -3.02
C LYS A 264 -29.92 -1.94 -2.60
N GLU A 265 -30.06 -1.71 -1.31
CA GLU A 265 -30.82 -0.58 -0.75
C GLU A 265 -29.90 0.53 -0.23
N ASP A 266 -29.09 0.24 0.81
CA ASP A 266 -28.32 1.27 1.51
C ASP A 266 -27.23 1.90 0.62
N PHE A 267 -26.50 1.06 -0.15
CA PHE A 267 -25.43 1.58 -1.01
C PHE A 267 -25.99 2.42 -2.18
N VAL A 268 -27.09 1.98 -2.79
CA VAL A 268 -27.75 2.72 -3.88
C VAL A 268 -28.34 4.04 -3.36
N GLU A 269 -28.98 4.03 -2.18
CA GLU A 269 -29.55 5.25 -1.58
C GLU A 269 -28.45 6.30 -1.30
N ILE A 270 -27.28 5.86 -0.79
CA ILE A 270 -26.19 6.76 -0.43
C ILE A 270 -25.47 7.29 -1.67
N THR A 271 -25.22 6.45 -2.66
CA THR A 271 -24.35 6.78 -3.80
C THR A 271 -25.10 7.21 -5.06
N GLY A 272 -26.37 6.81 -5.19
CA GLY A 272 -27.16 7.05 -6.41
C GLY A 272 -26.69 6.26 -7.64
N VAL A 273 -25.94 5.16 -7.45
CA VAL A 273 -25.46 4.34 -8.57
C VAL A 273 -26.58 3.62 -9.30
N ASP A 274 -26.45 3.47 -10.62
CA ASP A 274 -27.26 2.54 -11.41
C ASP A 274 -26.79 1.10 -11.14
N LEU A 275 -27.60 0.33 -10.38
CA LEU A 275 -27.26 -1.01 -9.93
C LEU A 275 -28.07 -2.08 -10.66
N VAL A 276 -27.37 -2.94 -11.38
CA VAL A 276 -27.92 -4.16 -11.97
C VAL A 276 -27.61 -5.34 -11.07
N VAL A 277 -28.63 -6.07 -10.64
CA VAL A 277 -28.48 -7.24 -9.76
C VAL A 277 -28.65 -8.52 -10.59
N ALA A 278 -27.65 -9.41 -10.50
CA ALA A 278 -27.75 -10.77 -11.01
C ALA A 278 -27.99 -11.71 -9.82
N ASP A 279 -29.20 -12.21 -9.66
CA ASP A 279 -29.53 -13.26 -8.68
C ASP A 279 -29.21 -14.63 -9.29
N GLU A 280 -28.15 -15.23 -8.85
CA GLU A 280 -27.62 -16.51 -9.34
C GLU A 280 -27.49 -17.54 -8.20
N SER A 281 -28.19 -17.33 -7.10
CA SER A 281 -28.10 -18.15 -5.89
C SER A 281 -28.32 -19.63 -6.14
N GLU A 282 -29.34 -19.98 -6.94
CA GLU A 282 -29.64 -21.38 -7.31
C GLU A 282 -28.50 -22.01 -8.14
N ARG A 283 -27.92 -21.25 -9.05
CA ARG A 283 -26.80 -21.70 -9.90
C ARG A 283 -25.55 -22.00 -9.08
N PHE A 284 -25.19 -21.11 -8.16
CA PHE A 284 -24.02 -21.32 -7.30
C PHE A 284 -24.22 -22.49 -6.34
N LEU A 285 -25.39 -22.63 -5.72
CA LEU A 285 -25.74 -23.77 -4.88
C LEU A 285 -25.69 -25.09 -5.66
N GLY A 286 -26.26 -25.10 -6.87
CA GLY A 286 -26.24 -26.28 -7.75
C GLY A 286 -24.78 -26.67 -8.13
N ALA A 287 -23.92 -25.70 -8.44
CA ALA A 287 -22.53 -25.94 -8.76
C ALA A 287 -21.70 -26.47 -7.57
N LEU A 288 -22.12 -26.18 -6.34
CA LEU A 288 -21.47 -26.64 -5.10
C LEU A 288 -22.00 -27.97 -4.57
N ALA A 289 -23.04 -28.54 -5.16
CA ALA A 289 -23.62 -29.79 -4.71
C ALA A 289 -22.58 -30.92 -4.67
N GLY A 290 -22.49 -31.63 -3.55
CA GLY A 290 -21.54 -32.71 -3.32
C GLY A 290 -20.08 -32.30 -3.08
N ILE A 291 -19.76 -31.00 -3.13
CA ILE A 291 -18.38 -30.51 -2.92
C ILE A 291 -18.18 -30.18 -1.45
N SER A 292 -17.20 -30.85 -0.81
CA SER A 292 -16.84 -30.66 0.60
C SER A 292 -15.46 -30.01 0.81
N ASP A 293 -14.53 -30.19 -0.13
CA ASP A 293 -13.18 -29.63 -0.06
C ASP A 293 -13.20 -28.10 -0.18
N PRO A 294 -12.60 -27.34 0.77
CA PRO A 294 -12.66 -25.88 0.77
C PRO A 294 -11.96 -25.22 -0.45
N GLU A 295 -10.90 -25.84 -0.97
CA GLU A 295 -10.18 -25.28 -2.12
C GLU A 295 -10.94 -25.54 -3.42
N GLU A 296 -11.57 -26.69 -3.53
CA GLU A 296 -12.46 -26.99 -4.65
C GLU A 296 -13.68 -26.07 -4.67
N LYS A 297 -14.30 -25.84 -3.51
CA LYS A 297 -15.38 -24.84 -3.37
C LYS A 297 -14.93 -23.46 -3.86
N ARG A 298 -13.73 -23.00 -3.42
CA ARG A 298 -13.19 -21.69 -3.83
C ARG A 298 -13.04 -21.59 -5.35
N LYS A 299 -12.51 -22.63 -5.98
CA LYS A 299 -12.35 -22.69 -7.45
C LYS A 299 -13.68 -22.67 -8.19
N VAL A 300 -14.67 -23.40 -7.69
CA VAL A 300 -16.01 -23.45 -8.29
C VAL A 300 -16.70 -22.10 -8.17
N ILE A 301 -16.72 -21.52 -6.96
CA ILE A 301 -17.34 -20.20 -6.73
C ILE A 301 -16.68 -19.13 -7.58
N GLY A 302 -15.34 -19.09 -7.61
CA GLY A 302 -14.60 -18.14 -8.44
C GLY A 302 -14.93 -18.27 -9.93
N ARG A 303 -14.97 -19.49 -10.45
CA ARG A 303 -15.33 -19.77 -11.86
C ARG A 303 -16.74 -19.33 -12.19
N GLU A 304 -17.72 -19.66 -11.34
CA GLU A 304 -19.13 -19.29 -11.59
C GLU A 304 -19.32 -17.77 -11.47
N PHE A 305 -18.61 -17.11 -10.54
CA PHE A 305 -18.63 -15.65 -10.42
C PHE A 305 -18.11 -14.97 -11.70
N ILE A 306 -16.96 -15.41 -12.21
CA ILE A 306 -16.38 -14.89 -13.45
C ILE A 306 -17.38 -15.07 -14.61
N ARG A 307 -17.93 -16.28 -14.80
CA ARG A 307 -18.89 -16.58 -15.87
C ARG A 307 -20.14 -15.71 -15.79
N THR A 308 -20.70 -15.54 -14.60
CA THR A 308 -21.85 -14.66 -14.41
C THR A 308 -21.51 -13.23 -14.77
N PHE A 309 -20.37 -12.74 -14.30
CA PHE A 309 -19.92 -11.38 -14.61
C PHE A 309 -19.67 -11.19 -16.12
N GLU A 310 -19.04 -12.15 -16.79
CA GLU A 310 -18.82 -12.14 -18.24
C GLU A 310 -20.14 -11.99 -19.03
N VAL A 311 -21.13 -12.79 -18.69
CA VAL A 311 -22.45 -12.73 -19.35
C VAL A 311 -23.11 -11.37 -19.15
N MET A 312 -23.04 -10.84 -17.92
CA MET A 312 -23.63 -9.54 -17.60
C MET A 312 -22.87 -8.40 -18.30
N ALA A 313 -21.54 -8.46 -18.29
CA ALA A 313 -20.68 -7.47 -18.93
C ALA A 313 -20.91 -7.44 -20.46
N ALA A 314 -20.95 -8.60 -21.12
CA ALA A 314 -21.23 -8.70 -22.55
C ALA A 314 -22.62 -8.13 -22.92
N ARG A 315 -23.65 -8.46 -22.14
CA ARG A 315 -24.98 -7.90 -22.33
C ARG A 315 -24.99 -6.38 -22.22
N LEU A 316 -24.45 -5.85 -21.13
CA LEU A 316 -24.44 -4.41 -20.85
C LEU A 316 -23.54 -3.65 -21.83
N ALA A 317 -22.40 -4.23 -22.25
CA ALA A 317 -21.55 -3.64 -23.28
C ALA A 317 -22.30 -3.48 -24.61
N GLY A 318 -23.04 -4.50 -25.03
CA GLY A 318 -23.88 -4.43 -26.24
C GLY A 318 -25.06 -3.45 -26.14
N GLU A 319 -25.66 -3.31 -24.97
CA GLU A 319 -26.80 -2.42 -24.73
C GLU A 319 -26.40 -0.94 -24.54
N ARG A 320 -25.24 -0.67 -23.89
CA ARG A 320 -24.87 0.65 -23.37
C ARG A 320 -23.56 1.21 -23.94
N GLY A 321 -22.80 0.42 -24.71
CA GLY A 321 -21.50 0.86 -25.26
C GLY A 321 -20.47 1.09 -24.18
N ILE A 322 -20.23 0.09 -23.33
CA ILE A 322 -19.29 0.19 -22.20
C ILE A 322 -17.86 -0.06 -22.69
N ASP A 323 -16.95 0.88 -22.43
CA ASP A 323 -15.54 0.83 -22.85
C ASP A 323 -14.60 0.57 -21.67
N PHE A 324 -15.05 0.83 -20.44
CA PHE A 324 -14.20 0.81 -19.24
C PHE A 324 -14.73 -0.13 -18.16
N LEU A 325 -13.78 -0.75 -17.44
CA LEU A 325 -14.06 -1.59 -16.27
C LEU A 325 -13.32 -1.07 -15.04
N VAL A 326 -14.03 -0.86 -13.93
CA VAL A 326 -13.45 -0.47 -12.65
C VAL A 326 -12.85 -1.66 -11.93
N GLN A 327 -11.62 -1.52 -11.50
CA GLN A 327 -10.92 -2.50 -10.68
C GLN A 327 -10.44 -1.88 -9.37
N GLY A 328 -10.68 -2.55 -8.25
CA GLY A 328 -10.30 -2.10 -6.91
C GLY A 328 -8.88 -2.52 -6.51
N THR A 329 -7.90 -2.41 -7.41
CA THR A 329 -6.49 -2.68 -7.14
C THR A 329 -5.95 -1.70 -6.11
N LEU A 330 -5.23 -2.18 -5.10
CA LEU A 330 -4.60 -1.36 -4.06
C LEU A 330 -3.09 -1.23 -4.30
N TYR A 331 -2.46 -0.26 -3.64
CA TYR A 331 -1.01 -0.04 -3.75
C TYR A 331 -0.16 -1.26 -3.35
N PRO A 332 -0.45 -2.01 -2.26
CA PRO A 332 0.27 -3.25 -1.95
C PRO A 332 0.22 -4.29 -3.07
N ASP A 333 -0.93 -4.44 -3.75
CA ASP A 333 -1.07 -5.38 -4.88
C ASP A 333 -0.12 -5.01 -6.03
N VAL A 334 0.08 -3.70 -6.25
CA VAL A 334 1.00 -3.18 -7.28
C VAL A 334 2.46 -3.47 -6.92
N VAL A 335 2.84 -3.25 -5.66
CA VAL A 335 4.21 -3.50 -5.18
C VAL A 335 4.56 -4.99 -5.26
N GLU A 336 3.65 -5.86 -4.82
CA GLU A 336 3.83 -7.31 -4.86
C GLU A 336 3.93 -7.83 -6.30
N SER A 337 3.24 -7.19 -7.26
CA SER A 337 3.27 -7.55 -8.67
C SER A 337 4.51 -7.06 -9.42
N GLY A 338 5.11 -5.96 -8.98
CA GLY A 338 6.27 -5.32 -9.64
C GLY A 338 7.63 -5.92 -9.28
N GLY A 339 7.72 -6.77 -8.27
CA GLY A 339 8.96 -7.19 -7.62
C GLY A 339 9.59 -8.52 -8.05
N GLY A 340 9.48 -8.97 -9.31
CA GLY A 340 10.20 -10.18 -9.74
C GLY A 340 9.61 -10.93 -10.93
N ALA A 341 10.23 -12.05 -11.33
CA ALA A 341 9.80 -12.95 -12.41
C ALA A 341 8.37 -13.52 -12.24
N GLY A 342 7.66 -13.16 -11.17
CA GLY A 342 6.26 -13.47 -10.86
C GLY A 342 5.23 -12.44 -11.35
N ALA A 343 5.64 -11.29 -11.91
CA ALA A 343 4.74 -10.23 -12.36
C ALA A 343 3.70 -10.68 -13.40
N ALA A 344 3.96 -11.78 -14.11
CA ALA A 344 3.01 -12.40 -15.04
C ALA A 344 1.89 -13.19 -14.33
N ASN A 345 2.06 -13.60 -13.06
CA ASN A 345 1.11 -14.46 -12.35
C ASN A 345 0.02 -13.69 -11.57
N ILE A 346 0.20 -12.41 -11.28
CA ILE A 346 -0.79 -11.61 -10.52
C ILE A 346 -1.96 -11.18 -11.39
N LYS A 347 -1.78 -11.16 -12.70
CA LYS A 347 -2.91 -11.01 -13.64
C LYS A 347 -4.00 -12.08 -13.47
N SER A 348 -3.73 -13.20 -12.80
CA SER A 348 -4.67 -14.33 -12.71
C SER A 348 -5.48 -14.43 -11.42
N HIS A 349 -5.11 -13.77 -10.31
CA HIS A 349 -5.75 -14.02 -9.01
C HIS A 349 -6.59 -12.86 -8.45
N HIS A 350 -6.36 -11.63 -8.90
CA HIS A 350 -7.13 -10.44 -8.49
C HIS A 350 -7.81 -9.73 -9.66
N ASN A 351 -7.53 -10.15 -10.89
CA ASN A 351 -8.18 -9.63 -12.08
C ASN A 351 -9.38 -10.48 -12.43
N VAL A 352 -10.38 -9.87 -13.04
CA VAL A 352 -11.39 -10.48 -13.88
C VAL A 352 -10.66 -11.11 -15.09
N GLY A 353 -9.75 -12.04 -14.80
CA GLY A 353 -8.87 -12.74 -15.75
C GLY A 353 -9.55 -13.90 -16.46
N GLY A 354 -10.83 -13.74 -16.73
CA GLY A 354 -11.67 -14.68 -17.46
C GLY A 354 -12.63 -14.00 -18.40
N LEU A 355 -12.51 -12.66 -18.60
CA LEU A 355 -13.32 -12.01 -19.62
C LEU A 355 -12.98 -12.58 -21.00
N PRO A 356 -13.98 -12.84 -21.87
CA PRO A 356 -13.77 -13.26 -23.25
C PRO A 356 -12.76 -12.35 -23.95
N GLU A 357 -11.89 -12.93 -24.79
CA GLU A 357 -10.84 -12.18 -25.51
C GLU A 357 -11.40 -11.08 -26.44
N ASP A 358 -12.66 -11.15 -26.77
CA ASP A 358 -13.40 -10.18 -27.58
C ASP A 358 -13.99 -9.02 -26.76
N LEU A 359 -14.02 -9.10 -25.43
CA LEU A 359 -14.39 -8.00 -24.54
C LEU A 359 -13.13 -7.27 -24.03
N GLN A 360 -12.67 -6.26 -24.77
CA GLN A 360 -11.52 -5.45 -24.40
C GLN A 360 -11.98 -4.19 -23.66
N PHE A 361 -12.00 -4.25 -22.32
CA PHE A 361 -12.19 -3.06 -21.49
C PHE A 361 -10.87 -2.39 -21.14
N THR A 362 -10.86 -1.06 -21.16
CA THR A 362 -9.79 -0.29 -20.53
C THR A 362 -10.04 -0.25 -19.02
N LEU A 363 -9.01 -0.52 -18.22
CA LEU A 363 -9.13 -0.54 -16.77
C LEU A 363 -9.09 0.87 -16.16
N ILE A 364 -9.96 1.09 -15.19
CA ILE A 364 -9.93 2.23 -14.28
C ILE A 364 -9.61 1.69 -12.89
N GLU A 365 -8.48 2.11 -12.33
CA GLU A 365 -7.97 1.65 -11.04
C GLU A 365 -7.84 2.82 -10.05
N PRO A 366 -8.94 3.35 -9.52
CA PRO A 366 -8.94 4.59 -8.74
C PRO A 366 -8.24 4.48 -7.38
N LEU A 367 -8.01 3.25 -6.90
CA LEU A 367 -7.39 2.98 -5.60
C LEU A 367 -5.93 2.53 -5.71
N ARG A 368 -5.37 2.49 -6.92
CA ARG A 368 -4.05 1.90 -7.23
C ARG A 368 -2.89 2.51 -6.46
N THR A 369 -3.01 3.76 -6.05
CA THR A 369 -1.99 4.48 -5.28
C THR A 369 -2.23 4.45 -3.77
N MET A 370 -3.31 3.81 -3.29
CA MET A 370 -3.76 3.89 -1.91
C MET A 370 -3.50 2.60 -1.12
N PHE A 371 -3.12 2.76 0.15
CA PHE A 371 -3.17 1.68 1.12
C PHE A 371 -4.60 1.44 1.61
N LYS A 372 -4.85 0.29 2.23
CA LYS A 372 -6.18 -0.12 2.70
C LYS A 372 -6.82 0.85 3.70
N ASP A 373 -6.03 1.45 4.58
CA ASP A 373 -6.48 2.44 5.55
C ASP A 373 -6.82 3.78 4.89
N GLU A 374 -6.06 4.18 3.86
CA GLU A 374 -6.37 5.36 3.04
C GLU A 374 -7.69 5.16 2.27
N VAL A 375 -7.90 3.97 1.69
CA VAL A 375 -9.18 3.63 1.05
C VAL A 375 -10.36 3.79 2.01
N ARG A 376 -10.21 3.35 3.27
CA ARG A 376 -11.25 3.55 4.28
C ARG A 376 -11.49 5.02 4.61
N ALA A 377 -10.41 5.81 4.75
CA ALA A 377 -10.51 7.24 4.99
C ALA A 377 -11.21 7.97 3.82
N VAL A 378 -10.86 7.61 2.58
CA VAL A 378 -11.54 8.08 1.36
C VAL A 378 -13.02 7.67 1.36
N GLY A 379 -13.34 6.44 1.76
CA GLY A 379 -14.73 5.98 1.88
C GLY A 379 -15.56 6.85 2.85
N LEU A 380 -15.00 7.18 4.02
CA LEU A 380 -15.66 8.08 4.98
C LEU A 380 -15.80 9.51 4.41
N GLN A 381 -14.78 10.01 3.72
CA GLN A 381 -14.80 11.32 3.05
C GLN A 381 -15.88 11.39 1.93
N LEU A 382 -16.17 10.27 1.29
CA LEU A 382 -17.25 10.16 0.31
C LEU A 382 -18.65 10.03 0.93
N GLY A 383 -18.74 9.91 2.26
CA GLY A 383 -20.00 9.77 3.00
C GLY A 383 -20.50 8.32 3.12
N LEU A 384 -19.66 7.34 2.82
CA LEU A 384 -20.02 5.93 3.06
C LEU A 384 -20.13 5.66 4.57
N PRO A 385 -21.10 4.87 5.03
CA PRO A 385 -21.32 4.63 6.45
C PRO A 385 -20.17 3.80 7.05
N GLU A 386 -19.87 4.06 8.33
CA GLU A 386 -18.85 3.33 9.07
C GLU A 386 -19.09 1.81 9.07
N SER A 387 -20.34 1.39 9.13
CA SER A 387 -20.73 -0.04 9.06
C SER A 387 -20.29 -0.74 7.78
N LEU A 388 -20.14 -0.01 6.69
CA LEU A 388 -19.62 -0.52 5.42
C LEU A 388 -18.09 -0.40 5.37
N VAL A 389 -17.54 0.76 5.74
CA VAL A 389 -16.10 1.05 5.67
C VAL A 389 -15.28 0.18 6.64
N TRP A 390 -15.79 -0.04 7.86
CA TRP A 390 -15.13 -0.83 8.89
C TRP A 390 -15.64 -2.27 9.01
N ARG A 391 -16.40 -2.71 8.02
CA ARG A 391 -16.88 -4.10 7.96
C ARG A 391 -15.68 -5.06 8.03
N HIS A 392 -15.82 -6.10 8.85
CA HIS A 392 -14.83 -7.16 8.91
C HIS A 392 -14.64 -7.81 7.53
N PRO A 393 -13.38 -8.08 7.13
CA PRO A 393 -13.10 -8.77 5.88
C PRO A 393 -13.92 -10.07 5.79
N PHE A 394 -14.54 -10.23 4.63
CA PHE A 394 -15.30 -11.44 4.33
C PHE A 394 -14.75 -11.99 3.01
N PRO A 395 -14.47 -13.30 2.94
CA PRO A 395 -13.89 -13.87 1.73
C PRO A 395 -14.86 -13.73 0.57
N GLY A 396 -14.36 -13.45 -0.65
CA GLY A 396 -15.15 -13.38 -1.86
C GLY A 396 -16.06 -14.59 -2.08
N PRO A 397 -15.62 -15.86 -1.78
CA PRO A 397 -16.48 -17.04 -1.81
C PRO A 397 -17.57 -17.10 -0.73
N GLY A 398 -17.71 -16.09 0.11
CA GLY A 398 -18.77 -15.99 1.10
C GLY A 398 -18.73 -17.07 2.19
N LEU A 399 -19.91 -17.47 2.66
CA LEU A 399 -20.07 -18.54 3.63
C LEU A 399 -19.71 -19.92 3.09
N GLY A 400 -19.70 -20.10 1.77
CA GLY A 400 -19.45 -21.38 1.12
C GLY A 400 -18.16 -22.07 1.57
N ILE A 401 -17.06 -21.30 1.77
CA ILE A 401 -15.78 -21.85 2.25
C ILE A 401 -15.70 -22.01 3.77
N ARG A 402 -16.61 -21.41 4.54
CA ARG A 402 -16.65 -21.50 6.01
C ARG A 402 -17.47 -22.69 6.49
N ILE A 403 -18.37 -23.20 5.66
CA ILE A 403 -19.18 -24.40 5.97
C ILE A 403 -18.29 -25.63 5.78
N ILE A 404 -18.12 -26.40 6.85
CA ILE A 404 -17.42 -27.69 6.81
C ILE A 404 -18.36 -28.74 6.16
N GLY A 405 -17.86 -29.45 5.12
CA GLY A 405 -18.67 -30.37 4.35
C GLY A 405 -19.49 -29.68 3.25
N GLU A 406 -20.56 -30.29 2.79
CA GLU A 406 -21.40 -29.78 1.71
C GLU A 406 -22.12 -28.49 2.08
N VAL A 407 -22.25 -27.59 1.09
CA VAL A 407 -22.99 -26.33 1.20
C VAL A 407 -24.43 -26.58 0.75
N THR A 408 -25.38 -26.29 1.63
CA THR A 408 -26.82 -26.39 1.34
C THR A 408 -27.52 -25.11 1.79
N ALA A 409 -28.70 -24.82 1.22
CA ALA A 409 -29.48 -23.65 1.61
C ALA A 409 -29.81 -23.59 3.11
N ASP A 410 -30.08 -24.76 3.73
CA ASP A 410 -30.40 -24.85 5.17
C ASP A 410 -29.18 -24.57 6.08
N ARG A 411 -27.96 -24.61 5.53
CA ARG A 411 -26.71 -24.39 6.29
C ARG A 411 -26.12 -23.00 6.09
N LEU A 412 -26.66 -22.24 5.18
CA LEU A 412 -26.34 -20.84 4.91
C LEU A 412 -27.18 -19.92 5.80
#